data_8abbd9573868b1ba628303b275ecab34
#
_entry.id   8abbd9573868b1ba628303b275ecab34
#
_cell.length_a   1.000
_cell.length_b   1.000
_cell.length_c   1.000
_cell.angle_alpha   90.00
_cell.angle_beta   90.00
_cell.angle_gamma   90.00
#
_symmetry.space_group_name_H-M   'P 1'
#
loop_
_entity.id
_entity.type
_entity.pdbx_description
1 polymer ?
#
loop_
_entity_poly.entity_id
_entity_poly.type
_entity_poly.pdbx_seq_one_letter_code
_entity_poly.pdbx_strand_id
1 'polypeptide(L)'
;MDIARALVHQPRILILDEPTTGLDPQSRIMVWNALDHLRRDEGLTVFLTTHYMEEASEADYVVILDSGKIVAEGTPHDLKDRYAGDFIKLYRADTAELDRLGIAYTLQNGYVQIAVAHTAQAREMIRQYPALFEDFEVVKGKMDDVFLAATGKELKEA
;
A
#
# COMPACT_ATOMS: atom_id res chain seq x y z
N MET A 1 -12.57 -1.68 24.91
CA MET A 1 -13.15 -0.51 24.22
C MET A 1 -12.61 0.76 24.85
N ASP A 2 -11.36 1.02 24.60
CA ASP A 2 -10.59 2.03 25.35
C ASP A 2 -10.52 3.38 24.62
N ILE A 3 -10.83 3.42 23.30
CA ILE A 3 -10.80 4.65 22.49
C ILE A 3 -11.80 5.68 23.02
N ALA A 4 -13.06 5.28 23.24
CA ALA A 4 -14.09 6.18 23.75
C ALA A 4 -13.74 6.74 25.14
N ARG A 5 -13.09 5.92 25.98
CA ARG A 5 -12.63 6.34 27.31
C ARG A 5 -11.48 7.35 27.21
N ALA A 6 -10.55 7.16 26.28
CA ALA A 6 -9.46 8.09 26.06
C ALA A 6 -9.94 9.46 25.56
N LEU A 7 -11.05 9.50 24.81
CA LEU A 7 -11.63 10.72 24.24
C LEU A 7 -12.44 11.56 25.25
N VAL A 8 -12.83 11.01 26.41
CA VAL A 8 -13.62 11.73 27.42
C VAL A 8 -12.97 13.06 27.84
N HIS A 9 -11.65 13.12 27.88
CA HIS A 9 -10.89 14.32 28.28
C HIS A 9 -10.53 15.25 27.13
N GLN A 10 -11.09 15.04 25.90
CA GLN A 10 -10.83 15.84 24.71
C GLN A 10 -9.32 16.09 24.48
N PRO A 11 -8.50 15.04 24.37
CA PRO A 11 -7.07 15.19 24.18
C PRO A 11 -6.76 15.81 22.82
N ARG A 12 -5.61 16.48 22.69
CA ARG A 12 -5.10 16.93 21.41
C ARG A 12 -4.35 15.83 20.65
N ILE A 13 -3.85 14.83 21.36
CA ILE A 13 -3.08 13.72 20.82
C ILE A 13 -3.66 12.43 21.40
N LEU A 14 -3.98 11.49 20.53
CA LEU A 14 -4.44 10.15 20.87
C LEU A 14 -3.39 9.13 20.43
N ILE A 15 -2.93 8.30 21.35
CA ILE A 15 -1.97 7.23 21.07
C ILE A 15 -2.69 5.89 21.19
N LEU A 16 -2.64 5.09 20.14
CA LEU A 16 -3.32 3.81 20.03
C LEU A 16 -2.33 2.72 19.62
N ASP A 17 -2.31 1.63 20.34
CA ASP A 17 -1.51 0.47 20.02
C ASP A 17 -2.40 -0.61 19.42
N GLU A 18 -2.21 -0.90 18.12
CA GLU A 18 -2.97 -1.86 17.33
C GLU A 18 -4.51 -1.80 17.55
N PRO A 19 -5.16 -0.64 17.36
CA PRO A 19 -6.53 -0.41 17.82
C PRO A 19 -7.59 -1.27 17.15
N THR A 20 -7.28 -1.88 16.00
CA THR A 20 -8.20 -2.67 15.19
C THR A 20 -7.93 -4.17 15.22
N THR A 21 -6.89 -4.58 15.94
CA THR A 21 -6.54 -6.01 16.05
C THR A 21 -7.67 -6.81 16.68
N GLY A 22 -8.02 -7.93 16.03
CA GLY A 22 -9.11 -8.80 16.47
C GLY A 22 -10.51 -8.33 16.11
N LEU A 23 -10.66 -7.20 15.41
CA LEU A 23 -11.94 -6.74 14.89
C LEU A 23 -12.26 -7.38 13.54
N ASP A 24 -13.54 -7.64 13.30
CA ASP A 24 -14.03 -7.99 11.97
C ASP A 24 -13.87 -6.80 10.99
N PRO A 25 -13.87 -7.05 9.66
CA PRO A 25 -13.63 -5.98 8.67
C PRO A 25 -14.60 -4.80 8.76
N GLN A 26 -15.87 -5.04 9.09
CA GLN A 26 -16.87 -3.97 9.20
C GLN A 26 -16.61 -3.09 10.42
N SER A 27 -16.32 -3.70 11.56
CA SER A 27 -15.97 -3.01 12.80
C SER A 27 -14.68 -2.19 12.63
N ARG A 28 -13.69 -2.70 11.87
CA ARG A 28 -12.46 -1.97 11.55
C ARG A 28 -12.75 -0.70 10.78
N ILE A 29 -13.57 -0.78 9.72
CA ILE A 29 -13.99 0.40 8.93
C ILE A 29 -14.68 1.44 9.82
N MET A 30 -15.54 1.00 10.75
CA MET A 30 -16.24 1.92 11.66
C MET A 30 -15.26 2.67 12.58
N VAL A 31 -14.25 1.99 13.12
CA VAL A 31 -13.21 2.61 13.94
C VAL A 31 -12.42 3.63 13.13
N TRP A 32 -12.01 3.28 11.90
CA TRP A 32 -11.27 4.18 11.01
C TRP A 32 -12.08 5.43 10.67
N ASN A 33 -13.35 5.28 10.29
CA ASN A 33 -14.23 6.41 10.00
C ASN A 33 -14.37 7.34 11.21
N ALA A 34 -14.50 6.80 12.41
CA ALA A 34 -14.57 7.59 13.63
C ALA A 34 -13.28 8.36 13.91
N LEU A 35 -12.11 7.71 13.75
CA LEU A 35 -10.81 8.37 13.93
C LEU A 35 -10.57 9.46 12.87
N ASP A 36 -10.95 9.20 11.62
CA ASP A 36 -10.82 10.17 10.53
C ASP A 36 -11.71 11.41 10.76
N HIS A 37 -12.94 11.21 11.22
CA HIS A 37 -13.84 12.30 11.62
C HIS A 37 -13.22 13.16 12.74
N LEU A 38 -12.74 12.54 13.82
CA LEU A 38 -12.09 13.25 14.93
C LEU A 38 -10.83 14.02 14.47
N ARG A 39 -10.05 13.44 13.58
CA ARG A 39 -8.87 14.07 13.01
C ARG A 39 -9.21 15.30 12.17
N ARG A 40 -10.19 15.18 11.25
CA ARG A 40 -10.53 16.25 10.31
C ARG A 40 -11.36 17.36 10.94
N ASP A 41 -12.34 17.00 11.76
CA ASP A 41 -13.34 17.95 12.23
C ASP A 41 -12.98 18.54 13.60
N GLU A 42 -12.26 17.78 14.44
CA GLU A 42 -11.87 18.23 15.79
C GLU A 42 -10.37 18.55 15.90
N GLY A 43 -9.58 18.35 14.84
CA GLY A 43 -8.15 18.65 14.84
C GLY A 43 -7.33 17.73 15.75
N LEU A 44 -7.83 16.50 16.01
CA LEU A 44 -7.15 15.51 16.83
C LEU A 44 -5.92 14.95 16.06
N THR A 45 -4.77 14.94 16.71
CA THR A 45 -3.62 14.17 16.20
C THR A 45 -3.70 12.73 16.69
N VAL A 46 -3.76 11.78 15.75
CA VAL A 46 -3.78 10.35 16.06
C VAL A 46 -2.43 9.74 15.72
N PHE A 47 -1.79 9.15 16.72
CA PHE A 47 -0.61 8.30 16.55
C PHE A 47 -1.01 6.86 16.84
N LEU A 48 -0.84 5.95 15.88
CA LEU A 48 -1.21 4.55 16.06
C LEU A 48 -0.12 3.61 15.55
N THR A 49 -0.07 2.43 16.15
CA THR A 49 0.67 1.30 15.58
C THR A 49 -0.29 0.36 14.88
N THR A 50 0.16 -0.23 13.78
CA THR A 50 -0.60 -1.26 13.06
C THR A 50 0.34 -2.18 12.30
N HIS A 51 -0.10 -3.39 12.06
CA HIS A 51 0.51 -4.35 11.13
C HIS A 51 -0.36 -4.55 9.85
N TYR A 52 -1.46 -3.81 9.73
CA TYR A 52 -2.31 -3.82 8.55
C TYR A 52 -1.87 -2.74 7.57
N MET A 53 -1.40 -3.16 6.40
CA MET A 53 -0.86 -2.23 5.39
C MET A 53 -1.94 -1.34 4.76
N GLU A 54 -3.18 -1.81 4.72
CA GLU A 54 -4.32 -0.99 4.30
C GLU A 54 -4.50 0.23 5.22
N GLU A 55 -4.33 0.04 6.52
CA GLU A 55 -4.42 1.12 7.51
C GLU A 55 -3.29 2.14 7.34
N ALA A 56 -2.07 1.66 7.11
CA ALA A 56 -0.94 2.54 6.82
C ALA A 56 -1.14 3.35 5.54
N SER A 57 -1.92 2.85 4.57
CA SER A 57 -2.24 3.58 3.34
C SER A 57 -3.12 4.80 3.55
N GLU A 58 -3.91 4.84 4.62
CA GLU A 58 -4.85 5.92 4.94
C GLU A 58 -4.25 6.98 5.89
N ALA A 59 -3.04 6.77 6.38
CA ALA A 59 -2.36 7.70 7.27
C ALA A 59 -1.80 8.92 6.50
N ASP A 60 -1.65 10.06 7.19
CA ASP A 60 -0.96 11.22 6.62
C ASP A 60 0.55 11.00 6.56
N TYR A 61 1.11 10.24 7.49
CA TYR A 61 2.53 9.95 7.59
C TYR A 61 2.75 8.57 8.20
N VAL A 62 3.70 7.83 7.67
CA VAL A 62 4.03 6.47 8.07
C VAL A 62 5.49 6.38 8.46
N VAL A 63 5.75 5.66 9.54
CA VAL A 63 7.10 5.26 9.97
C VAL A 63 7.15 3.73 10.00
N ILE A 64 8.04 3.15 9.20
CA ILE A 64 8.26 1.70 9.16
C ILE A 64 9.42 1.35 10.08
N LEU A 65 9.12 0.51 11.07
CA LEU A 65 10.08 0.02 12.04
C LEU A 65 10.43 -1.45 11.74
N ASP A 66 11.71 -1.74 11.69
CA ASP A 66 12.22 -3.11 11.70
C ASP A 66 13.37 -3.24 12.70
N SER A 67 13.30 -4.29 13.53
CA SER A 67 14.34 -4.60 14.52
C SER A 67 14.76 -3.40 15.39
N GLY A 68 13.75 -2.56 15.78
CA GLY A 68 13.95 -1.38 16.62
C GLY A 68 14.58 -0.17 15.91
N LYS A 69 14.65 -0.19 14.58
CA LYS A 69 15.18 0.92 13.77
C LYS A 69 14.14 1.40 12.77
N ILE A 70 14.16 2.69 12.49
CA ILE A 70 13.39 3.26 11.37
C ILE A 70 14.10 2.86 10.09
N VAL A 71 13.41 2.11 9.21
CA VAL A 71 13.91 1.67 7.91
C VAL A 71 13.36 2.49 6.75
N ALA A 72 12.17 3.08 6.92
CA ALA A 72 11.58 4.03 5.99
C ALA A 72 10.58 4.93 6.71
N GLU A 73 10.41 6.16 6.22
CA GLU A 73 9.38 7.08 6.69
C GLU A 73 8.98 8.07 5.60
N GLY A 74 7.74 8.55 5.65
CA GLY A 74 7.19 9.50 4.69
C GLY A 74 5.68 9.42 4.57
N THR A 75 5.10 10.15 3.61
CA THR A 75 3.70 9.96 3.23
C THR A 75 3.54 8.60 2.55
N PRO A 76 2.35 7.96 2.62
CA PRO A 76 2.10 6.71 1.88
C PRO A 76 2.38 6.84 0.38
N HIS A 77 2.12 8.00 -0.20
CA HIS A 77 2.40 8.28 -1.61
C HIS A 77 3.91 8.23 -1.90
N ASP A 78 4.71 9.00 -1.15
CA ASP A 78 6.17 9.05 -1.34
C ASP A 78 6.82 7.68 -1.11
N LEU A 79 6.32 6.94 -0.12
CA LEU A 79 6.82 5.59 0.17
C LEU A 79 6.51 4.62 -0.98
N LYS A 80 5.30 4.66 -1.54
CA LYS A 80 4.92 3.84 -2.71
C LYS A 80 5.77 4.20 -3.93
N ASP A 81 5.96 5.47 -4.21
CA ASP A 81 6.77 5.92 -5.34
C ASP A 81 8.24 5.50 -5.21
N ARG A 82 8.77 5.46 -3.97
CA ARG A 82 10.17 5.12 -3.70
C ARG A 82 10.45 3.61 -3.66
N TYR A 83 9.55 2.83 -3.09
CA TYR A 83 9.82 1.44 -2.74
C TYR A 83 8.97 0.42 -3.51
N ALA A 84 7.75 0.75 -3.91
CA ALA A 84 6.83 -0.22 -4.50
C ALA A 84 6.81 -0.21 -6.03
N GLY A 85 7.00 0.97 -6.66
CA GLY A 85 6.80 1.12 -8.10
C GLY A 85 5.35 0.89 -8.53
N ASP A 86 5.13 0.81 -9.82
CA ASP A 86 3.83 0.47 -10.41
C ASP A 86 3.95 -0.85 -11.19
N PHE A 87 2.82 -1.47 -11.50
CA PHE A 87 2.79 -2.73 -12.25
C PHE A 87 1.77 -2.65 -13.38
N ILE A 88 2.09 -3.29 -14.51
CA ILE A 88 1.12 -3.62 -15.54
C ILE A 88 0.81 -5.11 -15.42
N LYS A 89 -0.45 -5.45 -15.19
CA LYS A 89 -0.95 -6.82 -15.27
C LYS A 89 -1.51 -7.06 -16.65
N LEU A 90 -0.98 -8.06 -17.35
CA LEU A 90 -1.46 -8.49 -18.64
C LEU A 90 -2.23 -9.79 -18.49
N TYR A 91 -3.47 -9.79 -18.89
CA TYR A 91 -4.31 -10.97 -18.99
C TYR A 91 -4.18 -11.51 -20.41
N ARG A 92 -3.97 -12.82 -20.58
CA ARG A 92 -3.79 -13.50 -21.88
C ARG A 92 -2.56 -13.00 -22.67
N ALA A 93 -1.46 -12.69 -21.96
CA ALA A 93 -0.24 -12.21 -22.61
C ALA A 93 0.44 -13.31 -23.45
N ASP A 94 0.95 -12.91 -24.61
CA ASP A 94 1.93 -13.71 -25.36
C ASP A 94 3.33 -13.50 -24.77
N THR A 95 3.76 -14.44 -23.93
CA THR A 95 5.08 -14.36 -23.29
C THR A 95 6.23 -14.47 -24.28
N ALA A 96 6.04 -15.15 -25.42
CA ALA A 96 7.07 -15.25 -26.46
C ALA A 96 7.36 -13.89 -27.10
N GLU A 97 6.34 -13.05 -27.22
CA GLU A 97 6.51 -11.68 -27.73
C GLU A 97 7.20 -10.77 -26.69
N LEU A 98 6.89 -10.94 -25.39
CA LEU A 98 7.59 -10.22 -24.32
C LEU A 98 9.09 -10.59 -24.29
N ASP A 99 9.41 -11.87 -24.42
CA ASP A 99 10.78 -12.37 -24.48
C ASP A 99 11.53 -11.80 -25.70
N ARG A 100 10.88 -11.77 -26.86
CA ARG A 100 11.44 -11.20 -28.08
C ARG A 100 11.77 -9.71 -27.96
N LEU A 101 10.94 -8.97 -27.21
CA LEU A 101 11.12 -7.54 -26.98
C LEU A 101 12.06 -7.25 -25.81
N GLY A 102 12.51 -8.27 -25.08
CA GLY A 102 13.37 -8.13 -23.89
C GLY A 102 12.67 -7.44 -22.72
N ILE A 103 11.33 -7.54 -22.64
CA ILE A 103 10.55 -6.99 -21.54
C ILE A 103 10.58 -7.98 -20.38
N ALA A 104 11.16 -7.54 -19.24
CA ALA A 104 11.18 -8.36 -18.03
C ALA A 104 9.78 -8.45 -17.41
N TYR A 105 9.38 -9.65 -17.02
CA TYR A 105 8.08 -9.90 -16.41
C TYR A 105 8.13 -11.02 -15.36
N THR A 106 7.09 -11.13 -14.56
CA THR A 106 6.86 -12.22 -13.61
C THR A 106 5.53 -12.90 -13.94
N LEU A 107 5.54 -14.24 -13.96
CA LEU A 107 4.32 -15.02 -14.13
C LEU A 107 3.57 -15.12 -12.80
N GLN A 108 2.30 -14.81 -12.81
CA GLN A 108 1.37 -14.94 -11.70
C GLN A 108 0.19 -15.85 -12.09
N ASN A 109 -0.58 -16.31 -11.11
CA ASN A 109 -1.76 -17.11 -11.39
C ASN A 109 -2.79 -16.29 -12.18
N GLY A 110 -2.87 -16.53 -13.50
CA GLY A 110 -3.85 -15.93 -14.40
C GLY A 110 -3.45 -14.63 -15.10
N TYR A 111 -2.26 -14.08 -14.84
CA TYR A 111 -1.75 -12.89 -15.53
C TYR A 111 -0.22 -12.83 -15.54
N VAL A 112 0.31 -11.99 -16.40
CA VAL A 112 1.72 -11.60 -16.43
C VAL A 112 1.87 -10.24 -15.79
N GLN A 113 2.83 -10.07 -14.89
CA GLN A 113 3.12 -8.80 -14.22
C GLN A 113 4.42 -8.19 -14.74
N ILE A 114 4.35 -6.96 -15.20
CA ILE A 114 5.49 -6.15 -15.66
C ILE A 114 5.68 -5.01 -14.65
N ALA A 115 6.85 -4.95 -14.03
CA ALA A 115 7.21 -3.85 -13.13
C ALA A 115 7.56 -2.60 -13.94
N VAL A 116 7.06 -1.46 -13.53
CA VAL A 116 7.35 -0.14 -14.09
C VAL A 116 7.65 0.85 -12.97
N ALA A 117 8.52 1.82 -13.20
CA ALA A 117 8.89 2.77 -12.17
C ALA A 117 7.73 3.70 -11.78
N HIS A 118 6.86 4.02 -12.71
CA HIS A 118 5.70 4.89 -12.52
C HIS A 118 4.71 4.78 -13.67
N THR A 119 3.48 5.23 -13.45
CA THR A 119 2.37 5.15 -14.43
C THR A 119 2.69 5.79 -15.79
N ALA A 120 3.55 6.83 -15.84
CA ALA A 120 3.96 7.43 -17.10
C ALA A 120 4.79 6.46 -17.96
N GLN A 121 5.62 5.62 -17.35
CA GLN A 121 6.35 4.57 -18.06
C GLN A 121 5.38 3.50 -18.61
N ALA A 122 4.38 3.10 -17.80
CA ALA A 122 3.33 2.19 -18.26
C ALA A 122 2.63 2.75 -19.52
N ARG A 123 2.25 4.03 -19.49
CA ARG A 123 1.62 4.70 -20.64
C ARG A 123 2.49 4.66 -21.90
N GLU A 124 3.80 4.90 -21.77
CA GLU A 124 4.71 4.87 -22.92
C GLU A 124 4.85 3.44 -23.47
N MET A 125 4.93 2.42 -22.62
CA MET A 125 4.97 1.02 -23.05
C MET A 125 3.70 0.62 -23.80
N ILE A 126 2.53 0.97 -23.28
CA ILE A 126 1.23 0.70 -23.92
C ILE A 126 1.15 1.39 -25.28
N ARG A 127 1.65 2.63 -25.38
CA ARG A 127 1.66 3.36 -26.64
C ARG A 127 2.62 2.76 -27.67
N GLN A 128 3.76 2.23 -27.21
CA GLN A 128 4.79 1.64 -28.08
C GLN A 128 4.39 0.28 -28.61
N TYR A 129 3.68 -0.51 -27.82
CA TYR A 129 3.32 -1.90 -28.13
C TYR A 129 1.82 -2.17 -27.96
N PRO A 130 0.92 -1.45 -28.64
CA PRO A 130 -0.52 -1.52 -28.36
C PRO A 130 -1.10 -2.92 -28.53
N ALA A 131 -0.55 -3.75 -29.42
CA ALA A 131 -1.02 -5.11 -29.63
C ALA A 131 -0.74 -6.07 -28.46
N LEU A 132 0.24 -5.76 -27.58
CA LEU A 132 0.50 -6.55 -26.38
C LEU A 132 -0.47 -6.23 -25.24
N PHE A 133 -1.02 -5.03 -25.25
CA PHE A 133 -1.83 -4.49 -24.16
C PHE A 133 -3.31 -4.44 -24.54
N GLU A 134 -3.87 -5.58 -25.01
CA GLU A 134 -5.29 -5.69 -25.34
C GLU A 134 -6.17 -5.85 -24.10
N ASP A 135 -5.68 -6.60 -23.11
CA ASP A 135 -6.39 -6.87 -21.84
C ASP A 135 -5.41 -6.67 -20.69
N PHE A 136 -5.43 -5.48 -20.09
CA PHE A 136 -4.46 -5.09 -19.09
C PHE A 136 -5.06 -4.21 -17.98
N GLU A 137 -4.36 -4.16 -16.86
CA GLU A 137 -4.62 -3.27 -15.73
C GLU A 137 -3.30 -2.60 -15.30
N VAL A 138 -3.32 -1.29 -15.08
CA VAL A 138 -2.20 -0.58 -14.44
C VAL A 138 -2.50 -0.46 -12.95
N VAL A 139 -1.68 -1.08 -12.12
CA VAL A 139 -1.86 -1.17 -10.67
C VAL A 139 -0.75 -0.40 -9.99
N LYS A 140 -1.12 0.50 -9.12
CA LYS A 140 -0.18 1.18 -8.23
C LYS A 140 0.36 0.21 -7.18
N GLY A 141 1.63 0.36 -6.83
CA GLY A 141 2.22 -0.39 -5.73
C GLY A 141 1.47 -0.17 -4.42
N LYS A 142 1.42 -1.21 -3.60
CA LYS A 142 0.73 -1.20 -2.30
C LYS A 142 1.71 -0.95 -1.16
N MET A 143 1.18 -0.65 0.03
CA MET A 143 2.03 -0.52 1.23
C MET A 143 2.67 -1.85 1.65
N ASP A 144 2.08 -3.00 1.27
CA ASP A 144 2.71 -4.32 1.42
C ASP A 144 4.04 -4.38 0.65
N ASP A 145 4.05 -3.93 -0.61
CA ASP A 145 5.25 -3.90 -1.44
C ASP A 145 6.31 -2.95 -0.85
N VAL A 146 5.88 -1.80 -0.31
CA VAL A 146 6.74 -0.86 0.40
C VAL A 146 7.40 -1.52 1.61
N PHE A 147 6.61 -2.20 2.45
CA PHE A 147 7.10 -2.86 3.66
C PHE A 147 8.13 -3.92 3.33
N LEU A 148 7.85 -4.76 2.31
CA LEU A 148 8.78 -5.80 1.85
C LEU A 148 10.10 -5.22 1.33
N ALA A 149 10.01 -4.21 0.47
CA ALA A 149 11.18 -3.57 -0.10
C ALA A 149 12.02 -2.85 0.98
N ALA A 150 11.38 -2.15 1.92
CA ALA A 150 12.06 -1.40 2.97
C ALA A 150 12.71 -2.30 4.02
N THR A 151 12.11 -3.46 4.33
CA THR A 151 12.62 -4.40 5.34
C THR A 151 13.50 -5.50 4.77
N GLY A 152 13.48 -5.71 3.44
CA GLY A 152 14.16 -6.83 2.78
C GLY A 152 13.58 -8.20 3.15
N LYS A 153 12.34 -8.25 3.62
CA LYS A 153 11.64 -9.48 4.01
C LYS A 153 10.64 -9.88 2.94
N GLU A 154 10.44 -11.18 2.74
CA GLU A 154 9.32 -11.69 1.99
C GLU A 154 8.11 -11.83 2.92
N LEU A 155 6.91 -11.44 2.47
CA LEU A 155 5.67 -11.75 3.20
C LEU A 155 5.54 -13.27 3.25
N LYS A 156 5.66 -13.85 4.43
CA LYS A 156 5.21 -15.22 4.62
C LYS A 156 3.69 -15.17 4.60
N GLU A 157 3.11 -15.77 3.57
CA GLU A 157 1.68 -16.03 3.55
C GLU A 157 1.28 -16.77 4.83
N ALA A 158 0.35 -16.21 5.56
CA ALA A 158 -0.22 -16.78 6.77
C ALA A 158 -1.40 -17.71 6.43
#